data_ee3c4d6afe0b6a525120c34f465518b4
#
_entry.id   ee3c4d6afe0b6a525120c34f465518b4
#
_cell.length_a   1.000
_cell.length_b   1.000
_cell.length_c   1.000
_cell.angle_alpha   90.00
_cell.angle_beta   90.00
_cell.angle_gamma   90.00
#
_symmetry.space_group_name_H-M   'P 1'
#
loop_
_entity.id
_entity.type
_entity.pdbx_description
1 polymer ?
#
loop_
_entity_poly.entity_id
_entity_poly.type
_entity_poly.pdbx_seq_one_letter_code
_entity_poly.pdbx_strand_id
1 'polypeptide(L)'
;MLFTGDFETTTDVDDCRVWAWALCEIGNVDNFLYGNSIDSLMELLFNLDSKITVYFHNLKFDGEFILYWLFKNGYTFNSKRKYLNEKEFTTLISDRGVFYTIEICYYKSDTKRKTLKILDSLKILPFSIAEIAKAFSLPISKLEIDYKEKREIGHELTQSEIDYIRSDVTIAALGIEKLFEQNLKKMTTGSNAITEYKKIIGKSKFSKWFPPPVYDDDIRQSYRGGFTYLNPIYKNRDVGEGIVLDVNSLYPSVMYYNKLPYGEGIFFKGKYEHDNVYDLYIQMFSCQFVLKKDKIPTVQLKNNLAFVPTEYITNSGGEYVTMCMTNIDLELFLEHYEVFDINYISGWKFKSSDKLFKEYIDKWNGIKVKATKEKNKPMRTISKLMLNSLYGKFALNPNVQSKYPYLGEDNIVHYRLGPQETREPIYIPVGTFVTSWARYKTITSAQKVFDRFIYADTDSLHLVGTNPPENLDISDTELGCWKIESHFRRARFLRQKSYVEDEYCDIEDIEKYINDNPDLVNHIDLNNNTILKITCAGMPSSCYKYVNWDNFKIGNEFAGKLKISHTTGGIVLLDSPHTLRE
;
A
#
# COMPACT_ATOMS: atom_id res chain seq x y z
N MET A 1 -18.16 -20.48 10.61
CA MET A 1 -17.32 -20.98 9.51
C MET A 1 -16.60 -19.85 8.85
N LEU A 2 -15.36 -20.05 8.44
CA LEU A 2 -14.52 -19.07 7.75
C LEU A 2 -14.08 -19.67 6.43
N PHE A 3 -14.38 -19.02 5.33
CA PHE A 3 -14.02 -19.47 3.99
C PHE A 3 -13.18 -18.41 3.26
N THR A 4 -12.40 -18.85 2.31
CA THR A 4 -11.97 -18.03 1.18
C THR A 4 -12.91 -18.30 0.01
N GLY A 5 -13.16 -17.31 -0.83
CA GLY A 5 -14.01 -17.42 -2.00
C GLY A 5 -13.40 -16.73 -3.19
N ASP A 6 -13.77 -17.17 -4.37
CA ASP A 6 -13.36 -16.61 -5.65
C ASP A 6 -14.43 -16.82 -6.71
N PHE A 7 -14.51 -15.91 -7.70
CA PHE A 7 -15.39 -15.99 -8.85
C PHE A 7 -14.62 -16.06 -10.14
N GLU A 8 -15.14 -16.89 -11.05
CA GLU A 8 -14.80 -16.82 -12.44
C GLU A 8 -15.96 -16.19 -13.21
N THR A 9 -15.65 -15.23 -14.07
CA THR A 9 -16.64 -14.39 -14.72
C THR A 9 -16.44 -14.36 -16.23
N THR A 10 -17.51 -14.12 -16.95
CA THR A 10 -17.45 -13.87 -18.40
C THR A 10 -16.74 -12.54 -18.68
N THR A 11 -16.16 -12.40 -19.84
CA THR A 11 -15.44 -11.20 -20.30
C THR A 11 -16.24 -10.39 -21.33
N ASP A 12 -17.48 -10.80 -21.64
CA ASP A 12 -18.36 -10.16 -22.61
C ASP A 12 -19.23 -9.09 -21.92
N VAL A 13 -19.34 -7.92 -22.55
CA VAL A 13 -20.17 -6.80 -22.06
C VAL A 13 -21.65 -7.14 -22.07
N ASP A 14 -22.09 -7.93 -23.08
CA ASP A 14 -23.48 -8.31 -23.27
C ASP A 14 -23.87 -9.57 -22.48
N ASP A 15 -22.90 -10.31 -21.95
CA ASP A 15 -23.08 -11.50 -21.10
C ASP A 15 -22.16 -11.43 -19.87
N CYS A 16 -22.37 -10.44 -19.02
CA CYS A 16 -21.56 -10.26 -17.80
C CYS A 16 -22.17 -11.02 -16.62
N ARG A 17 -21.56 -12.12 -16.20
CA ARG A 17 -22.02 -13.00 -15.13
C ARG A 17 -20.90 -13.82 -14.51
N VAL A 18 -21.17 -14.33 -13.31
CA VAL A 18 -20.37 -15.38 -12.67
C VAL A 18 -20.76 -16.71 -13.32
N TRP A 19 -19.77 -17.42 -13.87
CA TRP A 19 -19.96 -18.76 -14.44
C TRP A 19 -19.37 -19.87 -13.56
N ALA A 20 -18.49 -19.53 -12.62
CA ALA A 20 -18.02 -20.43 -11.57
C ALA A 20 -17.72 -19.68 -10.28
N TRP A 21 -17.87 -20.39 -9.16
CA TRP A 21 -17.43 -19.95 -7.84
C TRP A 21 -16.83 -21.10 -7.06
N ALA A 22 -15.92 -20.77 -6.16
CA ALA A 22 -15.39 -21.74 -5.21
C ALA A 22 -15.31 -21.16 -3.80
N LEU A 23 -15.41 -22.04 -2.81
CA LEU A 23 -15.16 -21.79 -1.40
C LEU A 23 -14.18 -22.83 -0.85
N CYS A 24 -13.23 -22.39 -0.03
CA CYS A 24 -12.34 -23.27 0.71
C CYS A 24 -12.35 -22.87 2.19
N GLU A 25 -12.58 -23.82 3.11
CA GLU A 25 -12.63 -23.53 4.53
C GLU A 25 -11.23 -23.26 5.09
N ILE A 26 -11.06 -22.14 5.78
CA ILE A 26 -9.81 -21.78 6.45
C ILE A 26 -9.61 -22.70 7.66
N GLY A 27 -8.51 -23.45 7.66
CA GLY A 27 -8.20 -24.46 8.67
C GLY A 27 -8.66 -25.88 8.31
N ASN A 28 -9.39 -26.05 7.20
CA ASN A 28 -9.77 -27.36 6.66
C ASN A 28 -9.90 -27.29 5.13
N VAL A 29 -8.80 -27.30 4.42
CA VAL A 29 -8.76 -27.14 2.94
C VAL A 29 -9.41 -28.31 2.17
N ASP A 30 -9.70 -29.42 2.83
CA ASP A 30 -10.47 -30.54 2.23
C ASP A 30 -11.95 -30.19 2.09
N ASN A 31 -12.46 -29.27 2.91
CA ASN A 31 -13.80 -28.72 2.76
C ASN A 31 -13.80 -27.64 1.65
N PHE A 32 -13.85 -28.14 0.42
CA PHE A 32 -13.88 -27.37 -0.81
C PHE A 32 -15.26 -27.52 -1.46
N LEU A 33 -15.89 -26.39 -1.77
CA LEU A 33 -17.22 -26.30 -2.37
C LEU A 33 -17.13 -25.45 -3.63
N TYR A 34 -17.90 -25.79 -4.64
CA TYR A 34 -17.93 -25.04 -5.91
C TYR A 34 -19.30 -25.13 -6.59
N GLY A 35 -19.54 -24.27 -7.53
CA GLY A 35 -20.73 -24.25 -8.36
C GLY A 35 -20.58 -23.29 -9.54
N ASN A 36 -21.63 -23.17 -10.34
CA ASN A 36 -21.62 -22.51 -11.64
C ASN A 36 -22.53 -21.27 -11.75
N SER A 37 -23.02 -20.74 -10.64
CA SER A 37 -23.81 -19.51 -10.62
C SER A 37 -23.76 -18.82 -9.27
N ILE A 38 -23.85 -17.48 -9.27
CA ILE A 38 -23.92 -16.71 -8.03
C ILE A 38 -25.15 -17.06 -7.19
N ASP A 39 -26.27 -17.44 -7.85
CA ASP A 39 -27.51 -17.87 -7.16
C ASP A 39 -27.23 -19.12 -6.30
N SER A 40 -26.56 -20.12 -6.86
CA SER A 40 -26.22 -21.34 -6.11
C SER A 40 -25.28 -21.08 -4.94
N LEU A 41 -24.35 -20.13 -5.06
CA LEU A 41 -23.50 -19.70 -3.95
C LEU A 41 -24.31 -19.07 -2.83
N MET A 42 -25.18 -18.10 -3.16
CA MET A 42 -25.96 -17.38 -2.16
C MET A 42 -26.98 -18.30 -1.48
N GLU A 43 -27.60 -19.20 -2.22
CA GLU A 43 -28.48 -20.24 -1.67
C GLU A 43 -27.71 -21.12 -0.68
N LEU A 44 -26.54 -21.63 -1.06
CA LEU A 44 -25.69 -22.40 -0.17
C LEU A 44 -25.36 -21.65 1.11
N LEU A 45 -24.85 -20.42 1.01
CA LEU A 45 -24.40 -19.62 2.14
C LEU A 45 -25.56 -19.26 3.09
N PHE A 46 -26.74 -19.00 2.56
CA PHE A 46 -27.92 -18.65 3.39
C PHE A 46 -28.55 -19.85 4.09
N ASN A 47 -28.34 -21.05 3.55
CA ASN A 47 -28.81 -22.30 4.14
C ASN A 47 -27.88 -22.84 5.24
N LEU A 48 -26.63 -22.38 5.33
CA LEU A 48 -25.74 -22.75 6.42
C LEU A 48 -26.23 -22.18 7.75
N ASP A 49 -26.41 -23.03 8.76
CA ASP A 49 -26.92 -22.59 10.09
C ASP A 49 -25.81 -22.15 11.04
N SER A 50 -24.88 -21.35 10.55
CA SER A 50 -23.77 -20.82 11.33
C SER A 50 -23.45 -19.38 10.93
N LYS A 51 -22.69 -18.68 11.78
CA LYS A 51 -22.13 -17.38 11.41
C LYS A 51 -21.04 -17.58 10.38
N ILE A 52 -21.21 -16.99 9.18
CA ILE A 52 -20.32 -17.18 8.05
C ILE A 52 -19.54 -15.91 7.77
N THR A 53 -18.25 -16.08 7.53
CA THR A 53 -17.39 -15.04 6.97
C THR A 53 -16.65 -15.62 5.77
N VAL A 54 -16.70 -14.93 4.64
CA VAL A 54 -15.99 -15.30 3.41
C VAL A 54 -14.98 -14.22 3.08
N TYR A 55 -13.76 -14.62 2.79
CA TYR A 55 -12.68 -13.74 2.34
C TYR A 55 -12.49 -13.89 0.83
N PHE A 56 -12.78 -12.85 0.07
CA PHE A 56 -12.42 -12.74 -1.34
C PHE A 56 -11.08 -12.03 -1.47
N HIS A 57 -10.27 -12.42 -2.44
CA HIS A 57 -8.98 -11.78 -2.67
C HIS A 57 -9.10 -10.71 -3.76
N ASN A 58 -8.98 -9.43 -3.37
CA ASN A 58 -9.33 -8.27 -4.19
C ASN A 58 -10.86 -8.12 -4.39
N LEU A 59 -11.60 -8.11 -3.29
CA LEU A 59 -13.06 -8.02 -3.24
C LEU A 59 -13.66 -6.91 -4.14
N LYS A 60 -12.87 -5.94 -4.57
CA LYS A 60 -13.35 -4.91 -5.50
C LYS A 60 -13.89 -5.51 -6.80
N PHE A 61 -13.31 -6.61 -7.28
CA PHE A 61 -13.78 -7.29 -8.48
C PHE A 61 -15.06 -8.10 -8.18
N ASP A 62 -14.96 -9.08 -7.31
CA ASP A 62 -16.06 -10.00 -6.99
C ASP A 62 -17.24 -9.29 -6.33
N GLY A 63 -16.94 -8.26 -5.55
CA GLY A 63 -17.94 -7.47 -4.84
C GLY A 63 -18.94 -6.76 -5.75
N GLU A 64 -18.56 -6.42 -6.99
CA GLU A 64 -19.47 -5.78 -7.95
C GLU A 64 -20.59 -6.76 -8.38
N PHE A 65 -20.26 -8.05 -8.59
CA PHE A 65 -21.23 -9.09 -8.91
C PHE A 65 -22.17 -9.36 -7.73
N ILE A 66 -21.60 -9.37 -6.51
CA ILE A 66 -22.37 -9.56 -5.28
C ILE A 66 -23.34 -8.40 -5.08
N LEU A 67 -22.90 -7.14 -5.26
CA LEU A 67 -23.76 -5.97 -5.12
C LEU A 67 -24.89 -5.95 -6.16
N TYR A 68 -24.56 -6.27 -7.40
CA TYR A 68 -25.56 -6.40 -8.46
C TYR A 68 -26.61 -7.46 -8.09
N TRP A 69 -26.17 -8.66 -7.69
CA TRP A 69 -27.06 -9.74 -7.27
C TRP A 69 -27.97 -9.32 -6.10
N LEU A 70 -27.43 -8.65 -5.09
CA LEU A 70 -28.20 -8.18 -3.95
C LEU A 70 -29.33 -7.24 -4.38
N PHE A 71 -29.04 -6.24 -5.19
CA PHE A 71 -30.08 -5.31 -5.68
C PHE A 71 -31.14 -6.03 -6.53
N LYS A 72 -30.76 -6.94 -7.40
CA LYS A 72 -31.68 -7.69 -8.26
C LYS A 72 -32.58 -8.65 -7.46
N ASN A 73 -32.12 -9.11 -6.31
CA ASN A 73 -32.88 -10.00 -5.41
C ASN A 73 -33.62 -9.25 -4.28
N GLY A 74 -33.80 -7.93 -4.45
CA GLY A 74 -34.63 -7.11 -3.56
C GLY A 74 -33.96 -6.73 -2.23
N TYR A 75 -32.65 -6.83 -2.15
CA TYR A 75 -31.89 -6.30 -1.01
C TYR A 75 -31.71 -4.80 -1.13
N THR A 76 -31.77 -4.08 -0.01
CA THR A 76 -31.59 -2.64 0.06
C THR A 76 -30.32 -2.27 0.81
N PHE A 77 -29.62 -1.24 0.31
CA PHE A 77 -28.45 -0.72 0.99
C PHE A 77 -28.82 0.11 2.22
N ASN A 78 -28.20 -0.19 3.36
CA ASN A 78 -28.34 0.56 4.60
C ASN A 78 -26.95 1.00 5.10
N SER A 79 -26.72 2.30 5.22
CA SER A 79 -25.46 2.84 5.73
C SER A 79 -25.23 2.59 7.23
N LYS A 80 -26.28 2.28 8.00
CA LYS A 80 -26.23 2.04 9.45
C LYS A 80 -25.88 0.59 9.78
N ARG A 81 -24.59 0.25 9.80
CA ARG A 81 -24.07 -1.10 10.01
C ARG A 81 -24.64 -1.88 11.19
N LYS A 82 -24.99 -1.20 12.29
CA LYS A 82 -25.45 -1.88 13.51
C LYS A 82 -26.90 -2.37 13.45
N TYR A 83 -27.67 -1.89 12.49
CA TYR A 83 -29.13 -2.01 12.47
C TYR A 83 -29.69 -2.56 11.16
N LEU A 84 -29.02 -3.57 10.60
CA LEU A 84 -29.55 -4.22 9.40
C LEU A 84 -30.80 -5.02 9.70
N ASN A 85 -31.84 -4.81 8.91
CA ASN A 85 -33.03 -5.64 8.85
C ASN A 85 -32.86 -6.78 7.84
N GLU A 86 -33.81 -7.69 7.80
CA GLU A 86 -33.87 -8.72 6.78
C GLU A 86 -33.91 -8.08 5.39
N LYS A 87 -33.18 -8.68 4.44
CA LYS A 87 -32.96 -8.14 3.09
C LYS A 87 -32.32 -6.74 3.06
N GLU A 88 -31.53 -6.41 4.08
CA GLU A 88 -30.66 -5.25 4.04
C GLU A 88 -29.18 -5.67 4.00
N PHE A 89 -28.37 -4.86 3.36
CA PHE A 89 -26.92 -5.00 3.37
C PHE A 89 -26.23 -3.66 3.60
N THR A 90 -24.99 -3.72 4.04
CA THR A 90 -24.11 -2.56 4.17
C THR A 90 -22.72 -2.85 3.62
N THR A 91 -22.01 -1.79 3.25
CA THR A 91 -20.64 -1.89 2.74
C THR A 91 -19.68 -0.98 3.49
N LEU A 92 -18.40 -1.31 3.41
CA LEU A 92 -17.32 -0.38 3.70
C LEU A 92 -16.47 -0.25 2.43
N ILE A 93 -16.74 0.79 1.66
CA ILE A 93 -16.00 1.16 0.45
C ILE A 93 -15.49 2.58 0.67
N SER A 94 -14.16 2.81 0.56
CA SER A 94 -13.62 4.15 0.73
C SER A 94 -14.03 5.10 -0.42
N ASP A 95 -13.81 6.39 -0.24
CA ASP A 95 -13.97 7.43 -1.27
C ASP A 95 -13.17 7.13 -2.55
N ARG A 96 -12.03 6.44 -2.41
CA ARG A 96 -11.19 5.98 -3.53
C ARG A 96 -11.65 4.66 -4.17
N GLY A 97 -12.78 4.10 -3.74
CA GLY A 97 -13.30 2.83 -4.27
C GLY A 97 -12.54 1.60 -3.79
N VAL A 98 -11.91 1.66 -2.62
CA VAL A 98 -11.28 0.49 -1.98
C VAL A 98 -12.33 -0.24 -1.16
N PHE A 99 -12.58 -1.50 -1.50
CA PHE A 99 -13.50 -2.38 -0.80
C PHE A 99 -12.83 -2.97 0.44
N TYR A 100 -13.56 -3.03 1.54
CA TYR A 100 -13.17 -3.69 2.79
C TYR A 100 -14.14 -4.77 3.20
N THR A 101 -15.46 -4.46 3.18
CA THR A 101 -16.49 -5.41 3.61
C THR A 101 -17.79 -5.20 2.86
N ILE A 102 -18.54 -6.32 2.71
CA ILE A 102 -19.98 -6.35 2.44
C ILE A 102 -20.59 -7.19 3.57
N GLU A 103 -21.61 -6.70 4.27
CA GLU A 103 -22.34 -7.43 5.31
C GLU A 103 -23.81 -7.48 4.95
N ILE A 104 -24.38 -8.68 4.92
CA ILE A 104 -25.73 -8.96 4.42
C ILE A 104 -26.55 -9.57 5.56
N CYS A 105 -27.73 -9.02 5.86
CA CYS A 105 -28.71 -9.63 6.76
C CYS A 105 -29.78 -10.35 5.91
N TYR A 106 -29.74 -11.67 5.89
CA TYR A 106 -30.63 -12.47 5.06
C TYR A 106 -31.79 -13.12 5.85
N TYR A 107 -31.74 -13.03 7.18
CA TYR A 107 -32.82 -13.47 8.05
C TYR A 107 -32.83 -12.64 9.34
N LYS A 108 -34.02 -12.23 9.79
CA LYS A 108 -34.21 -11.56 11.08
C LYS A 108 -35.57 -11.95 11.69
N SER A 109 -35.53 -12.33 12.96
CA SER A 109 -36.71 -12.49 13.82
C SER A 109 -36.48 -11.72 15.12
N ASP A 110 -37.44 -11.75 16.03
CA ASP A 110 -37.31 -11.09 17.33
C ASP A 110 -36.14 -11.61 18.18
N THR A 111 -35.76 -12.88 17.97
CA THR A 111 -34.74 -13.57 18.79
C THR A 111 -33.49 -13.96 18.02
N LYS A 112 -33.51 -14.02 16.68
CA LYS A 112 -32.40 -14.53 15.87
C LYS A 112 -32.15 -13.61 14.66
N ARG A 113 -30.87 -13.32 14.41
CA ARG A 113 -30.40 -12.63 13.21
C ARG A 113 -29.27 -13.42 12.54
N LYS A 114 -29.44 -13.71 11.26
CA LYS A 114 -28.41 -14.35 10.46
C LYS A 114 -27.77 -13.33 9.50
N THR A 115 -26.46 -13.27 9.52
CA THR A 115 -25.70 -12.36 8.66
C THR A 115 -24.53 -13.09 7.99
N LEU A 116 -24.33 -12.79 6.73
CA LEU A 116 -23.13 -13.15 5.97
C LEU A 116 -22.19 -11.96 5.94
N LYS A 117 -20.93 -12.17 6.28
CA LYS A 117 -19.89 -11.16 6.22
C LYS A 117 -18.87 -11.52 5.16
N ILE A 118 -18.62 -10.61 4.22
CA ILE A 118 -17.64 -10.75 3.15
C ILE A 118 -16.53 -9.73 3.39
N LEU A 119 -15.28 -10.16 3.31
CA LEU A 119 -14.08 -9.38 3.61
C LEU A 119 -13.09 -9.45 2.46
N ASP A 120 -12.29 -8.38 2.30
CA ASP A 120 -11.18 -8.36 1.36
C ASP A 120 -9.89 -8.88 2.02
N SER A 121 -9.43 -10.06 1.60
CA SER A 121 -8.18 -10.64 2.10
C SER A 121 -6.93 -9.90 1.63
N LEU A 122 -6.99 -9.14 0.53
CA LEU A 122 -5.88 -8.29 0.08
C LEU A 122 -5.48 -7.23 1.14
N LYS A 123 -6.38 -6.90 2.09
CA LYS A 123 -6.09 -5.97 3.19
C LYS A 123 -5.25 -6.57 4.31
N ILE A 124 -5.15 -7.89 4.38
CA ILE A 124 -4.32 -8.62 5.35
C ILE A 124 -3.16 -9.35 4.68
N LEU A 125 -3.31 -9.73 3.41
CA LEU A 125 -2.31 -10.35 2.55
C LEU A 125 -2.14 -9.50 1.29
N PRO A 126 -1.33 -8.43 1.33
CA PRO A 126 -1.18 -7.48 0.22
C PRO A 126 -0.22 -8.02 -0.87
N PHE A 127 -0.52 -9.19 -1.39
CA PHE A 127 0.23 -9.91 -2.40
C PHE A 127 -0.74 -10.51 -3.41
N SER A 128 -0.31 -10.79 -4.62
CA SER A 128 -1.09 -11.64 -5.54
C SER A 128 -1.18 -13.08 -5.03
N ILE A 129 -2.14 -13.85 -5.52
CA ILE A 129 -2.28 -15.28 -5.15
C ILE A 129 -0.99 -16.05 -5.43
N ALA A 130 -0.35 -15.81 -6.58
CA ALA A 130 0.93 -16.45 -6.91
C ALA A 130 2.06 -16.06 -5.93
N GLU A 131 2.13 -14.78 -5.55
CA GLU A 131 3.09 -14.29 -4.55
C GLU A 131 2.82 -14.86 -3.15
N ILE A 132 1.55 -15.06 -2.77
CA ILE A 132 1.19 -15.73 -1.50
C ILE A 132 1.76 -17.15 -1.50
N ALA A 133 1.55 -17.92 -2.56
CA ALA A 133 2.09 -19.28 -2.66
C ALA A 133 3.62 -19.32 -2.49
N LYS A 134 4.34 -18.41 -3.15
CA LYS A 134 5.81 -18.28 -3.05
C LYS A 134 6.25 -17.77 -1.66
N ALA A 135 5.63 -16.70 -1.15
CA ALA A 135 6.01 -16.06 0.12
C ALA A 135 5.78 -16.97 1.33
N PHE A 136 4.74 -17.79 1.28
CA PHE A 136 4.40 -18.72 2.35
C PHE A 136 4.90 -20.15 2.09
N SER A 137 5.65 -20.39 0.99
CA SER A 137 6.20 -21.70 0.61
C SER A 137 5.12 -22.78 0.61
N LEU A 138 3.97 -22.48 0.00
CA LEU A 138 2.85 -23.40 -0.05
C LEU A 138 3.14 -24.55 -1.04
N PRO A 139 2.61 -25.76 -0.80
CA PRO A 139 2.79 -26.91 -1.69
C PRO A 139 1.92 -26.83 -2.96
N ILE A 140 1.30 -25.69 -3.22
CA ILE A 140 0.37 -25.43 -4.32
C ILE A 140 0.84 -24.17 -5.04
N SER A 141 0.80 -24.17 -6.37
CA SER A 141 1.04 -23.00 -7.22
C SER A 141 -0.26 -22.59 -7.91
N LYS A 142 -0.34 -21.30 -8.27
CA LYS A 142 -1.43 -20.79 -9.11
C LYS A 142 -1.38 -21.48 -10.47
N LEU A 143 -2.53 -21.94 -10.93
CA LEU A 143 -2.72 -22.50 -12.27
C LEU A 143 -3.15 -21.39 -13.26
N GLU A 144 -3.28 -21.73 -14.53
CA GLU A 144 -3.72 -20.83 -15.59
C GLU A 144 -4.98 -21.38 -16.27
N ILE A 145 -5.82 -20.47 -16.75
CA ILE A 145 -7.04 -20.78 -17.51
C ILE A 145 -7.19 -19.80 -18.66
N ASP A 146 -7.86 -20.22 -19.74
CA ASP A 146 -8.26 -19.31 -20.80
C ASP A 146 -9.51 -18.52 -20.40
N TYR A 147 -9.31 -17.26 -20.01
CA TYR A 147 -10.41 -16.34 -19.65
C TYR A 147 -11.29 -15.93 -20.82
N LYS A 148 -10.84 -16.10 -22.07
CA LYS A 148 -11.57 -15.71 -23.29
C LYS A 148 -12.44 -16.83 -23.82
N GLU A 149 -12.28 -18.03 -23.32
CA GLU A 149 -13.13 -19.15 -23.71
C GLU A 149 -14.58 -18.87 -23.32
N LYS A 150 -15.49 -19.05 -24.28
CA LYS A 150 -16.91 -18.80 -24.07
C LYS A 150 -17.54 -19.93 -23.25
N ARG A 151 -18.20 -19.58 -22.15
CA ARG A 151 -18.95 -20.50 -21.31
C ARG A 151 -20.42 -20.14 -21.36
N GLU A 152 -21.26 -21.08 -21.79
CA GLU A 152 -22.69 -20.88 -21.89
C GLU A 152 -23.34 -20.85 -20.48
N ILE A 153 -24.57 -20.34 -20.40
CA ILE A 153 -25.35 -20.35 -19.14
C ILE A 153 -25.60 -21.81 -18.74
N GLY A 154 -25.29 -22.13 -17.47
CA GLY A 154 -25.41 -23.49 -16.97
C GLY A 154 -24.20 -24.40 -17.31
N HIS A 155 -23.09 -23.82 -17.77
CA HIS A 155 -21.84 -24.55 -18.03
C HIS A 155 -21.47 -25.48 -16.87
N GLU A 156 -21.26 -26.74 -17.15
CA GLU A 156 -20.74 -27.70 -16.18
C GLU A 156 -19.21 -27.60 -16.15
N LEU A 157 -18.65 -27.36 -14.94
CA LEU A 157 -17.21 -27.17 -14.80
C LEU A 157 -16.45 -28.44 -15.17
N THR A 158 -15.45 -28.27 -16.01
CA THR A 158 -14.47 -29.33 -16.28
C THR A 158 -13.53 -29.55 -15.10
N GLN A 159 -12.85 -30.69 -15.03
CA GLN A 159 -11.90 -30.98 -13.96
C GLN A 159 -10.77 -29.93 -13.92
N SER A 160 -10.29 -29.49 -15.07
CA SER A 160 -9.24 -28.45 -15.14
C SER A 160 -9.69 -27.10 -14.60
N GLU A 161 -10.96 -26.73 -14.83
CA GLU A 161 -11.54 -25.50 -14.28
C GLU A 161 -11.75 -25.62 -12.76
N ILE A 162 -12.18 -26.78 -12.28
CA ILE A 162 -12.30 -27.06 -10.84
C ILE A 162 -10.92 -27.00 -10.17
N ASP A 163 -9.90 -27.62 -10.76
CA ASP A 163 -8.54 -27.60 -10.21
C ASP A 163 -7.97 -26.18 -10.19
N TYR A 164 -8.24 -25.38 -11.23
CA TYR A 164 -7.83 -23.99 -11.32
C TYR A 164 -8.43 -23.16 -10.17
N ILE A 165 -9.77 -23.11 -10.07
CA ILE A 165 -10.44 -22.27 -9.05
C ILE A 165 -10.18 -22.79 -7.63
N ARG A 166 -9.96 -24.11 -7.48
CA ARG A 166 -9.55 -24.72 -6.22
C ARG A 166 -8.18 -24.23 -5.79
N SER A 167 -7.23 -24.11 -6.73
CA SER A 167 -5.88 -23.63 -6.41
C SER A 167 -5.91 -22.21 -5.80
N ASP A 168 -6.67 -21.30 -6.37
CA ASP A 168 -6.72 -19.91 -5.94
C ASP A 168 -7.32 -19.76 -4.54
N VAL A 169 -8.47 -20.38 -4.27
CA VAL A 169 -9.08 -20.30 -2.94
C VAL A 169 -8.27 -21.04 -1.87
N THR A 170 -7.60 -22.15 -2.23
CA THR A 170 -6.77 -22.90 -1.29
C THR A 170 -5.51 -22.14 -0.91
N ILE A 171 -4.82 -21.51 -1.89
CA ILE A 171 -3.66 -20.64 -1.62
C ILE A 171 -4.05 -19.51 -0.66
N ALA A 172 -5.16 -18.85 -0.93
CA ALA A 172 -5.67 -17.78 -0.07
C ALA A 172 -6.00 -18.30 1.35
N ALA A 173 -6.65 -19.45 1.48
CA ALA A 173 -7.00 -20.05 2.77
C ALA A 173 -5.76 -20.39 3.61
N LEU A 174 -4.77 -21.06 3.02
CA LEU A 174 -3.51 -21.40 3.68
C LEU A 174 -2.73 -20.15 4.08
N GLY A 175 -2.70 -19.12 3.23
CA GLY A 175 -2.05 -17.84 3.55
C GLY A 175 -2.70 -17.13 4.75
N ILE A 176 -4.03 -17.08 4.81
CA ILE A 176 -4.78 -16.51 5.94
C ILE A 176 -4.59 -17.36 7.21
N GLU A 177 -4.58 -18.67 7.10
CA GLU A 177 -4.33 -19.57 8.23
C GLU A 177 -3.00 -19.27 8.90
N LYS A 178 -1.93 -19.06 8.13
CA LYS A 178 -0.60 -18.66 8.67
C LYS A 178 -0.65 -17.35 9.47
N LEU A 179 -1.45 -16.39 9.06
CA LEU A 179 -1.68 -15.16 9.85
C LEU A 179 -2.46 -15.48 11.14
N PHE A 180 -3.48 -16.32 11.06
CA PHE A 180 -4.34 -16.67 12.20
C PHE A 180 -3.61 -17.49 13.27
N GLU A 181 -2.66 -18.33 12.88
CA GLU A 181 -1.73 -19.02 13.78
C GLU A 181 -0.94 -18.03 14.65
N GLN A 182 -0.64 -16.83 14.12
CA GLN A 182 0.01 -15.74 14.84
C GLN A 182 -0.97 -14.80 15.56
N ASN A 183 -2.25 -15.16 15.68
CA ASN A 183 -3.34 -14.33 16.23
C ASN A 183 -3.59 -13.01 15.46
N LEU A 184 -3.16 -12.90 14.22
CA LEU A 184 -3.35 -11.73 13.36
C LEU A 184 -4.69 -11.81 12.63
N LYS A 185 -5.81 -11.58 13.34
CA LYS A 185 -7.18 -11.79 12.89
C LYS A 185 -7.96 -10.50 12.61
N LYS A 186 -7.29 -9.35 12.52
CA LYS A 186 -7.94 -8.07 12.22
C LYS A 186 -8.10 -7.90 10.70
N MET A 187 -9.02 -7.05 10.31
CA MET A 187 -9.41 -6.81 8.93
C MET A 187 -8.30 -6.20 8.04
N THR A 188 -7.26 -5.61 8.64
CA THR A 188 -6.12 -5.03 7.91
C THR A 188 -4.81 -5.29 8.63
N THR A 189 -3.70 -5.33 7.89
CA THR A 189 -2.35 -5.48 8.46
C THR A 189 -2.04 -4.40 9.51
N GLY A 190 -2.36 -3.15 9.22
CA GLY A 190 -2.18 -2.06 10.18
C GLY A 190 -3.03 -2.22 11.45
N SER A 191 -4.25 -2.79 11.35
CA SER A 191 -5.09 -3.07 12.53
C SER A 191 -4.53 -4.23 13.37
N ASN A 192 -3.88 -5.20 12.75
CA ASN A 192 -3.11 -6.23 13.45
C ASN A 192 -1.92 -5.60 14.18
N ALA A 193 -1.13 -4.76 13.49
CA ALA A 193 0.05 -4.12 14.05
C ALA A 193 -0.26 -3.25 15.28
N ILE A 194 -1.26 -2.36 15.20
CA ILE A 194 -1.63 -1.50 16.34
C ILE A 194 -2.24 -2.30 17.49
N THR A 195 -2.97 -3.39 17.20
CA THR A 195 -3.53 -4.27 18.23
C THR A 195 -2.42 -4.99 19.00
N GLU A 196 -1.45 -5.52 18.28
CA GLU A 196 -0.29 -6.18 18.85
C GLU A 196 0.60 -5.21 19.65
N TYR A 197 0.81 -4.00 19.14
CA TYR A 197 1.53 -2.96 19.86
C TYR A 197 0.83 -2.60 21.18
N LYS A 198 -0.49 -2.39 21.17
CA LYS A 198 -1.29 -2.16 22.38
C LYS A 198 -1.21 -3.31 23.38
N LYS A 199 -1.07 -4.54 22.90
CA LYS A 199 -0.90 -5.72 23.76
C LYS A 199 0.48 -5.74 24.42
N ILE A 200 1.53 -5.41 23.67
CA ILE A 200 2.92 -5.38 24.16
C ILE A 200 3.08 -4.34 25.27
N ILE A 201 2.69 -3.09 25.01
CA ILE A 201 2.93 -2.00 25.98
C ILE A 201 1.84 -1.84 27.04
N GLY A 202 0.68 -2.46 26.84
CA GLY A 202 -0.52 -2.31 27.67
C GLY A 202 -1.42 -1.15 27.27
N LYS A 203 -2.74 -1.36 27.32
CA LYS A 203 -3.74 -0.36 26.89
C LYS A 203 -3.68 0.95 27.66
N SER A 204 -3.49 0.90 28.97
CA SER A 204 -3.39 2.10 29.83
C SER A 204 -2.18 2.97 29.45
N LYS A 205 -1.02 2.34 29.26
CA LYS A 205 0.20 3.03 28.83
C LYS A 205 0.03 3.63 27.42
N PHE A 206 -0.63 2.89 26.51
CA PHE A 206 -0.95 3.39 25.17
C PHE A 206 -1.80 4.66 25.23
N SER A 207 -2.90 4.68 25.98
CA SER A 207 -3.78 5.85 26.09
C SER A 207 -3.10 7.04 26.76
N LYS A 208 -2.19 6.79 27.70
CA LYS A 208 -1.39 7.84 28.34
C LYS A 208 -0.34 8.43 27.40
N TRP A 209 0.29 7.59 26.57
CA TRP A 209 1.33 8.04 25.65
C TRP A 209 0.74 8.71 24.41
N PHE A 210 -0.40 8.25 23.95
CA PHE A 210 -1.01 8.68 22.68
C PHE A 210 -2.48 9.09 22.89
N PRO A 211 -2.70 10.19 23.66
CA PRO A 211 -4.05 10.74 23.79
C PRO A 211 -4.52 11.26 22.44
N PRO A 212 -5.80 11.06 22.04
CA PRO A 212 -6.32 11.62 20.80
C PRO A 212 -6.16 13.14 20.78
N PRO A 213 -5.45 13.71 19.79
CA PRO A 213 -5.17 15.14 19.76
C PRO A 213 -6.42 15.93 19.35
N VAL A 214 -6.84 16.90 20.15
CA VAL A 214 -7.94 17.83 19.82
C VAL A 214 -7.54 18.85 18.72
N TYR A 215 -6.26 18.94 18.42
CA TYR A 215 -5.61 19.82 17.44
C TYR A 215 -5.06 19.03 16.22
N ASP A 216 -5.68 17.91 15.86
CA ASP A 216 -5.21 17.04 14.77
C ASP A 216 -5.02 17.79 13.45
N ASP A 217 -5.95 18.69 13.10
CA ASP A 217 -5.89 19.46 11.85
C ASP A 217 -4.68 20.39 11.78
N ASP A 218 -4.31 21.03 12.89
CA ASP A 218 -3.12 21.90 12.96
C ASP A 218 -1.85 21.11 12.69
N ILE A 219 -1.71 19.98 13.39
CA ILE A 219 -0.55 19.09 13.26
C ILE A 219 -0.48 18.50 11.86
N ARG A 220 -1.61 18.12 11.29
CA ARG A 220 -1.71 17.51 9.97
C ARG A 220 -1.22 18.41 8.84
N GLN A 221 -1.19 19.72 9.04
CA GLN A 221 -0.59 20.67 8.09
C GLN A 221 0.92 20.43 7.90
N SER A 222 1.61 19.88 8.91
CA SER A 222 3.03 19.53 8.83
C SER A 222 3.29 18.12 8.28
N TYR A 223 2.25 17.26 8.21
CA TYR A 223 2.41 15.88 7.75
C TYR A 223 2.75 15.83 6.26
N ARG A 224 3.86 15.17 5.93
CA ARG A 224 4.33 14.86 4.58
C ARG A 224 4.65 13.37 4.49
N GLY A 225 4.60 12.80 3.28
CA GLY A 225 5.04 11.44 3.00
C GLY A 225 6.57 11.28 2.97
N GLY A 226 7.03 10.18 2.41
CA GLY A 226 8.44 9.93 2.13
C GLY A 226 9.00 10.87 1.06
N PHE A 227 10.31 11.03 1.04
CA PHE A 227 11.02 11.82 0.04
C PHE A 227 11.13 11.03 -1.27
N THR A 228 10.63 11.58 -2.37
CA THR A 228 10.77 11.00 -3.71
C THR A 228 11.19 12.11 -4.65
N TYR A 229 12.41 12.03 -5.20
CA TYR A 229 12.98 13.11 -6.00
C TYR A 229 13.88 12.56 -7.10
N LEU A 230 13.67 13.04 -8.32
CA LEU A 230 14.55 12.84 -9.46
C LEU A 230 15.39 14.09 -9.68
N ASN A 231 16.70 13.95 -9.67
CA ASN A 231 17.60 15.04 -10.01
C ASN A 231 17.38 15.45 -11.48
N PRO A 232 16.99 16.71 -11.75
CA PRO A 232 16.58 17.16 -13.09
C PRO A 232 17.62 16.96 -14.17
N ILE A 233 18.91 16.90 -13.81
CA ILE A 233 20.00 16.69 -14.80
C ILE A 233 19.95 15.31 -15.45
N TYR A 234 19.29 14.33 -14.82
CA TYR A 234 19.15 12.97 -15.34
C TYR A 234 17.77 12.69 -15.96
N LYS A 235 16.84 13.65 -15.89
CA LYS A 235 15.49 13.48 -16.45
C LYS A 235 15.55 13.29 -17.98
N ASN A 236 14.91 12.21 -18.48
CA ASN A 236 14.85 11.83 -19.91
C ASN A 236 16.24 11.61 -20.56
N ARG A 237 17.23 11.21 -19.78
CA ARG A 237 18.57 10.91 -20.26
C ARG A 237 18.98 9.49 -19.89
N ASP A 238 19.79 8.90 -20.75
CA ASP A 238 20.43 7.63 -20.44
C ASP A 238 21.60 7.89 -19.47
N VAL A 239 21.60 7.11 -18.39
CA VAL A 239 22.64 7.11 -17.38
C VAL A 239 23.44 5.82 -17.56
N GLY A 240 24.78 5.89 -17.43
CA GLY A 240 25.65 4.72 -17.47
C GLY A 240 25.55 3.86 -16.21
N GLU A 241 26.62 3.14 -15.90
CA GLU A 241 26.65 2.24 -14.74
C GLU A 241 26.35 2.95 -13.42
N GLY A 242 25.64 2.23 -12.55
CA GLY A 242 25.28 2.74 -11.25
C GLY A 242 24.92 1.66 -10.22
N ILE A 243 24.58 2.14 -9.04
CA ILE A 243 24.23 1.32 -7.88
C ILE A 243 22.90 1.79 -7.28
N VAL A 244 22.10 0.82 -6.84
CA VAL A 244 20.88 1.06 -6.07
C VAL A 244 21.13 0.68 -4.62
N LEU A 245 20.82 1.58 -3.72
CA LEU A 245 20.88 1.38 -2.27
C LEU A 245 19.46 1.42 -1.70
N ASP A 246 19.18 0.58 -0.70
CA ASP A 246 17.92 0.55 0.04
C ASP A 246 18.19 0.56 1.55
N VAL A 247 17.33 1.22 2.34
CA VAL A 247 17.48 1.24 3.80
C VAL A 247 16.84 0.01 4.43
N ASN A 248 17.60 -0.73 5.21
CA ASN A 248 17.08 -1.85 5.99
C ASN A 248 15.96 -1.41 6.94
N SER A 249 14.71 -1.51 6.48
CA SER A 249 13.49 -1.16 7.25
C SER A 249 13.49 0.29 7.74
N LEU A 250 13.43 1.26 6.84
CA LEU A 250 13.52 2.70 7.15
C LEU A 250 12.57 3.13 8.28
N TYR A 251 11.26 2.97 8.13
CA TYR A 251 10.30 3.42 9.15
C TYR A 251 10.48 2.72 10.51
N PRO A 252 10.66 1.38 10.57
CA PRO A 252 11.00 0.71 11.83
C PRO A 252 12.29 1.24 12.47
N SER A 253 13.33 1.53 11.67
CA SER A 253 14.59 2.07 12.19
C SER A 253 14.41 3.46 12.80
N VAL A 254 13.65 4.32 12.14
CA VAL A 254 13.28 5.63 12.67
C VAL A 254 12.53 5.51 14.00
N MET A 255 11.56 4.60 14.07
CA MET A 255 10.79 4.36 15.29
C MET A 255 11.65 3.77 16.42
N TYR A 256 12.75 3.13 16.09
CA TYR A 256 13.65 2.49 17.06
C TYR A 256 14.71 3.45 17.61
N TYR A 257 15.34 4.24 16.75
CA TYR A 257 16.52 5.04 17.12
C TYR A 257 16.21 6.50 17.43
N ASN A 258 15.12 7.06 16.86
CA ASN A 258 14.86 8.49 16.97
C ASN A 258 13.89 8.83 18.10
N LYS A 259 14.02 10.04 18.62
CA LYS A 259 13.05 10.61 19.54
C LYS A 259 11.74 10.88 18.82
N LEU A 260 10.65 10.40 19.38
CA LEU A 260 9.29 10.58 18.87
C LEU A 260 8.38 11.17 19.94
N PRO A 261 7.35 11.96 19.54
CA PRO A 261 6.50 12.67 20.48
C PRO A 261 5.54 11.75 21.23
N TYR A 262 5.23 12.10 22.47
CA TYR A 262 4.20 11.47 23.28
C TYR A 262 3.51 12.45 24.22
N GLY A 263 2.33 12.07 24.71
CA GLY A 263 1.54 12.89 25.63
C GLY A 263 0.81 14.02 24.92
N GLU A 264 0.23 14.92 25.70
CA GLU A 264 -0.45 16.09 25.17
C GLU A 264 0.54 17.13 24.64
N GLY A 265 0.22 17.71 23.49
CA GLY A 265 0.96 18.84 22.93
C GLY A 265 0.60 20.15 23.64
N ILE A 266 1.54 21.07 23.69
CA ILE A 266 1.36 22.42 24.24
C ILE A 266 1.49 23.42 23.10
N PHE A 267 0.46 24.26 22.93
CA PHE A 267 0.46 25.35 21.96
C PHE A 267 1.39 26.48 22.41
N PHE A 268 2.08 27.11 21.46
CA PHE A 268 2.86 28.33 21.69
C PHE A 268 2.64 29.34 20.54
N LYS A 269 2.80 30.63 20.86
CA LYS A 269 2.76 31.73 19.87
C LYS A 269 4.18 32.18 19.53
N GLY A 270 4.37 32.61 18.28
CA GLY A 270 5.66 33.08 17.81
C GLY A 270 6.65 31.97 17.55
N LYS A 271 7.93 32.23 17.75
CA LYS A 271 9.03 31.30 17.57
C LYS A 271 9.11 30.34 18.76
N TYR A 272 9.43 29.06 18.48
CA TYR A 272 9.73 28.10 19.55
C TYR A 272 10.92 28.58 20.40
N GLU A 273 10.74 28.57 21.72
CA GLU A 273 11.79 28.78 22.69
C GLU A 273 12.24 27.42 23.23
N HIS A 274 13.56 27.25 23.38
CA HIS A 274 14.15 25.99 23.82
C HIS A 274 13.56 25.50 25.13
N ASP A 275 13.11 24.24 25.15
CA ASP A 275 12.49 23.59 26.28
C ASP A 275 13.06 22.18 26.43
N ASN A 276 13.74 21.90 27.55
CA ASN A 276 14.36 20.60 27.80
C ASN A 276 13.37 19.45 28.00
N VAL A 277 12.10 19.75 28.27
CA VAL A 277 11.03 18.75 28.48
C VAL A 277 10.22 18.55 27.22
N TYR A 278 9.98 19.63 26.47
CA TYR A 278 9.20 19.64 25.24
C TYR A 278 10.12 19.97 24.05
N ASP A 279 11.04 19.07 23.77
CA ASP A 279 12.15 19.25 22.82
C ASP A 279 11.80 18.94 21.35
N LEU A 280 10.64 18.35 21.08
CA LEU A 280 10.09 18.21 19.74
C LEU A 280 8.98 19.24 19.52
N TYR A 281 8.99 19.89 18.36
CA TYR A 281 7.98 20.89 18.04
C TYR A 281 7.62 20.92 16.56
N ILE A 282 6.46 21.49 16.28
CA ILE A 282 5.96 21.82 14.95
C ILE A 282 5.79 23.33 14.93
N GLN A 283 6.35 23.98 13.91
CA GLN A 283 6.35 25.43 13.75
C GLN A 283 5.58 25.83 12.50
N MET A 284 4.62 26.73 12.67
CA MET A 284 4.01 27.48 11.57
C MET A 284 4.74 28.80 11.40
N PHE A 285 5.14 29.11 10.18
CA PHE A 285 5.88 30.34 9.85
C PHE A 285 5.61 30.74 8.40
N SER A 286 5.92 32.00 8.06
CA SER A 286 5.94 32.47 6.68
C SER A 286 7.27 33.12 6.36
N CYS A 287 7.76 32.93 5.14
CA CYS A 287 9.02 33.51 4.68
C CYS A 287 9.11 33.54 3.17
N GLN A 288 10.11 34.24 2.66
CA GLN A 288 10.62 34.10 1.30
C GLN A 288 11.87 33.24 1.33
N PHE A 289 12.13 32.48 0.27
CA PHE A 289 13.28 31.56 0.23
C PHE A 289 13.76 31.28 -1.19
N VAL A 290 15.04 30.89 -1.29
CA VAL A 290 15.68 30.41 -2.51
C VAL A 290 16.57 29.21 -2.16
N LEU A 291 16.54 28.16 -2.96
CA LEU A 291 17.40 26.99 -2.78
C LEU A 291 18.86 27.39 -2.95
N LYS A 292 19.72 27.02 -2.00
CA LYS A 292 21.16 27.23 -2.10
C LYS A 292 21.74 26.38 -3.22
N LYS A 293 22.84 26.86 -3.80
CA LYS A 293 23.57 26.13 -4.84
C LYS A 293 23.98 24.71 -4.33
N ASP A 294 23.86 23.73 -5.20
CA ASP A 294 24.26 22.34 -4.96
C ASP A 294 23.52 21.67 -3.75
N LYS A 295 22.34 22.19 -3.39
CA LYS A 295 21.47 21.59 -2.38
C LYS A 295 20.26 20.90 -3.00
N ILE A 296 19.84 19.80 -2.37
CA ILE A 296 18.62 19.07 -2.71
C ILE A 296 17.41 19.84 -2.18
N PRO A 297 16.36 20.10 -2.98
CA PRO A 297 15.17 20.78 -2.49
C PRO A 297 14.39 19.89 -1.51
N THR A 298 13.89 20.51 -0.42
CA THR A 298 13.17 19.81 0.66
C THR A 298 11.71 20.24 0.78
N VAL A 299 11.34 21.39 0.17
CA VAL A 299 10.01 21.97 0.26
C VAL A 299 9.08 21.40 -0.78
N GLN A 300 8.03 20.70 -0.33
CA GLN A 300 6.92 20.24 -1.17
C GLN A 300 5.63 20.83 -0.60
N LEU A 301 4.94 21.68 -1.35
CA LEU A 301 3.67 22.24 -0.91
C LEU A 301 2.54 21.24 -1.05
N LYS A 302 1.72 21.12 -0.02
CA LYS A 302 0.45 20.40 -0.08
C LYS A 302 -0.60 21.21 -0.83
N ASN A 303 -1.54 20.53 -1.49
CA ASN A 303 -2.71 21.12 -2.16
C ASN A 303 -2.37 21.96 -3.39
N ASN A 304 -1.27 21.70 -4.05
CA ASN A 304 -1.06 22.23 -5.38
C ASN A 304 -2.05 21.54 -6.34
N LEU A 305 -3.12 22.25 -6.72
CA LEU A 305 -4.19 21.75 -7.59
C LEU A 305 -3.73 21.53 -9.04
N ALA A 306 -2.64 22.15 -9.46
CA ALA A 306 -1.98 21.87 -10.73
C ALA A 306 -1.13 20.61 -10.55
N PHE A 307 -1.75 19.46 -10.58
CA PHE A 307 -1.22 18.12 -10.34
C PHE A 307 0.15 17.86 -11.03
N VAL A 308 1.20 18.49 -10.51
CA VAL A 308 2.57 18.02 -10.63
C VAL A 308 2.93 17.46 -9.25
N PRO A 309 2.56 16.20 -8.96
CA PRO A 309 2.52 15.66 -7.58
C PRO A 309 3.89 15.53 -6.94
N THR A 310 4.93 15.99 -7.58
CA THR A 310 6.31 15.65 -7.29
C THR A 310 7.26 16.83 -7.43
N GLU A 311 6.74 18.04 -7.66
CA GLU A 311 7.59 19.22 -7.73
C GLU A 311 7.99 19.70 -6.35
N TYR A 312 9.29 19.78 -6.17
CA TYR A 312 9.89 20.48 -5.04
C TYR A 312 10.14 21.93 -5.43
N ILE A 313 9.83 22.83 -4.51
CA ILE A 313 9.93 24.26 -4.74
C ILE A 313 11.34 24.73 -4.42
N THR A 314 12.00 25.32 -5.41
CA THR A 314 13.36 25.83 -5.27
C THR A 314 13.41 27.34 -4.97
N ASN A 315 12.30 28.05 -5.24
CA ASN A 315 12.24 29.51 -5.07
C ASN A 315 10.79 29.92 -4.77
N SER A 316 10.58 30.78 -3.79
CA SER A 316 9.26 31.33 -3.45
C SER A 316 8.76 32.38 -4.46
N GLY A 317 9.57 32.78 -5.45
CA GLY A 317 9.20 33.79 -6.45
C GLY A 317 9.03 35.20 -5.88
N GLY A 318 9.62 35.48 -4.71
CA GLY A 318 9.43 36.76 -4.00
C GLY A 318 8.14 36.82 -3.17
N GLU A 319 7.35 35.77 -3.15
CA GLU A 319 6.11 35.67 -2.37
C GLU A 319 6.38 35.13 -0.97
N TYR A 320 5.59 35.57 0.01
CA TYR A 320 5.59 34.99 1.35
C TYR A 320 4.82 33.67 1.34
N VAL A 321 5.51 32.59 1.60
CA VAL A 321 4.92 31.24 1.68
C VAL A 321 4.73 30.86 3.14
N THR A 322 3.48 30.57 3.53
CA THR A 322 3.18 30.03 4.85
C THR A 322 3.37 28.53 4.85
N MET A 323 4.19 28.03 5.78
CA MET A 323 4.53 26.63 5.93
C MET A 323 4.36 26.16 7.37
N CYS A 324 4.09 24.87 7.53
CA CYS A 324 4.06 24.20 8.82
C CYS A 324 5.02 22.99 8.75
N MET A 325 6.03 22.98 9.62
CA MET A 325 7.10 21.97 9.61
C MET A 325 7.40 21.47 11.01
N THR A 326 7.78 20.18 11.12
CA THR A 326 8.45 19.70 12.33
C THR A 326 9.81 20.38 12.47
N ASN A 327 10.36 20.43 13.68
CA ASN A 327 11.72 20.95 13.88
C ASN A 327 12.77 20.22 13.03
N ILE A 328 12.54 18.95 12.70
CA ILE A 328 13.42 18.15 11.84
C ILE A 328 13.39 18.64 10.39
N ASP A 329 12.18 18.85 9.84
CA ASP A 329 12.04 19.38 8.47
C ASP A 329 12.47 20.85 8.39
N LEU A 330 12.25 21.63 9.46
CA LEU A 330 12.67 23.02 9.54
C LEU A 330 14.20 23.15 9.56
N GLU A 331 14.90 22.27 10.25
CA GLU A 331 16.37 22.18 10.24
C GLU A 331 16.90 21.96 8.82
N LEU A 332 16.35 20.94 8.10
CA LEU A 332 16.71 20.68 6.70
C LEU A 332 16.40 21.90 5.80
N PHE A 333 15.25 22.53 6.01
CA PHE A 333 14.86 23.70 5.25
C PHE A 333 15.86 24.85 5.42
N LEU A 334 16.21 25.20 6.65
CA LEU A 334 17.16 26.28 6.95
C LEU A 334 18.60 25.94 6.47
N GLU A 335 18.97 24.66 6.47
CA GLU A 335 20.25 24.22 5.92
C GLU A 335 20.31 24.37 4.39
N HIS A 336 19.22 23.99 3.69
CA HIS A 336 19.21 23.85 2.24
C HIS A 336 18.81 25.14 1.50
N TYR A 337 18.09 26.07 2.16
CA TYR A 337 17.62 27.31 1.55
C TYR A 337 18.22 28.56 2.20
N GLU A 338 18.39 29.59 1.40
CA GLU A 338 18.50 30.95 1.90
C GLU A 338 17.10 31.47 2.19
N VAL A 339 16.87 31.90 3.43
CA VAL A 339 15.55 32.31 3.93
C VAL A 339 15.58 33.79 4.28
N PHE A 340 14.58 34.51 3.78
CA PHE A 340 14.43 35.96 3.99
C PHE A 340 13.13 36.24 4.74
N ASP A 341 13.16 37.24 5.61
CA ASP A 341 12.01 37.80 6.32
C ASP A 341 11.10 36.76 6.98
N ILE A 342 11.73 35.82 7.72
CA ILE A 342 10.99 34.76 8.39
C ILE A 342 10.13 35.33 9.54
N ASN A 343 8.82 35.09 9.46
CA ASN A 343 7.84 35.41 10.50
C ASN A 343 7.34 34.12 11.14
N TYR A 344 7.68 33.88 12.40
CA TYR A 344 7.21 32.74 13.18
C TYR A 344 5.83 33.07 13.77
N ILE A 345 4.82 32.25 13.45
CA ILE A 345 3.41 32.51 13.77
C ILE A 345 3.01 31.79 15.07
N SER A 346 3.13 30.49 15.09
CA SER A 346 2.71 29.64 16.23
C SER A 346 3.23 28.23 16.07
N GLY A 347 2.98 27.37 17.04
CA GLY A 347 3.29 25.97 16.91
C GLY A 347 2.77 25.13 18.07
N TRP A 348 3.15 23.86 18.03
CA TRP A 348 2.86 22.85 19.05
C TRP A 348 4.15 22.17 19.48
N LYS A 349 4.38 22.02 20.79
CA LYS A 349 5.55 21.34 21.33
C LYS A 349 5.16 20.10 22.12
N PHE A 350 6.02 19.08 22.09
CA PHE A 350 5.76 17.75 22.62
C PHE A 350 6.93 17.25 23.45
N LYS A 351 6.62 16.44 24.46
CA LYS A 351 7.62 15.58 25.11
C LYS A 351 8.09 14.52 24.12
N SER A 352 9.33 14.09 24.24
CA SER A 352 9.91 13.08 23.35
C SER A 352 10.47 11.87 24.10
N SER A 353 10.52 10.75 23.41
CA SER A 353 11.22 9.55 23.87
C SER A 353 11.66 8.69 22.68
N ASP A 354 12.82 8.07 22.81
CA ASP A 354 13.35 7.05 21.87
C ASP A 354 12.94 5.62 22.27
N LYS A 355 12.14 5.45 23.35
CA LYS A 355 11.78 4.14 23.90
C LYS A 355 10.37 3.68 23.55
N LEU A 356 9.60 4.52 22.83
CA LEU A 356 8.17 4.28 22.63
C LEU A 356 7.89 2.96 21.88
N PHE A 357 8.69 2.62 20.89
CA PHE A 357 8.45 1.49 20.00
C PHE A 357 9.47 0.36 20.10
N LYS A 358 10.51 0.48 20.92
CA LYS A 358 11.61 -0.49 20.99
C LYS A 358 11.13 -1.91 21.24
N GLU A 359 10.28 -2.15 22.24
CA GLU A 359 9.76 -3.49 22.56
C GLU A 359 9.04 -4.16 21.36
N TYR A 360 8.29 -3.38 20.60
CA TYR A 360 7.59 -3.87 19.42
C TYR A 360 8.55 -4.18 18.27
N ILE A 361 9.49 -3.28 18.00
CA ILE A 361 10.48 -3.44 16.92
C ILE A 361 11.42 -4.60 17.25
N ASP A 362 11.93 -4.70 18.48
CA ASP A 362 12.79 -5.81 18.94
C ASP A 362 12.11 -7.16 18.73
N LYS A 363 10.84 -7.27 19.12
CA LYS A 363 10.06 -8.50 18.91
C LYS A 363 10.02 -8.90 17.43
N TRP A 364 9.50 -8.03 16.57
CA TRP A 364 9.24 -8.39 15.19
C TRP A 364 10.51 -8.43 14.32
N ASN A 365 11.50 -7.60 14.62
CA ASN A 365 12.82 -7.68 13.97
C ASN A 365 13.58 -8.94 14.41
N GLY A 366 13.52 -9.30 15.69
CA GLY A 366 14.08 -10.56 16.18
C GLY A 366 13.49 -11.78 15.49
N ILE A 367 12.16 -11.82 15.31
CA ILE A 367 11.48 -12.88 14.56
C ILE A 367 11.92 -12.87 13.08
N LYS A 368 12.03 -11.69 12.46
CA LYS A 368 12.49 -11.54 11.06
C LYS A 368 13.91 -12.10 10.87
N VAL A 369 14.84 -11.74 11.74
CA VAL A 369 16.24 -12.20 11.68
C VAL A 369 16.34 -13.70 11.89
N LYS A 370 15.65 -14.24 12.90
CA LYS A 370 15.56 -15.68 13.15
C LYS A 370 15.00 -16.42 11.94
N ALA A 371 13.85 -15.98 11.43
CA ALA A 371 13.19 -16.58 10.27
C ALA A 371 14.08 -16.56 9.01
N THR A 372 14.88 -15.51 8.84
CA THR A 372 15.84 -15.42 7.72
C THR A 372 16.94 -16.47 7.85
N LYS A 373 17.52 -16.65 9.05
CA LYS A 373 18.55 -17.68 9.33
C LYS A 373 18.01 -19.10 9.15
N GLU A 374 16.78 -19.34 9.57
CA GLU A 374 16.09 -20.63 9.47
C GLU A 374 15.45 -20.88 8.10
N LYS A 375 15.58 -19.95 7.14
CA LYS A 375 14.93 -19.98 5.82
C LYS A 375 13.38 -20.11 5.91
N ASN A 376 12.80 -19.66 7.01
CA ASN A 376 11.34 -19.66 7.23
C ASN A 376 10.70 -18.45 6.55
N LYS A 377 10.40 -18.59 5.25
CA LYS A 377 9.80 -17.52 4.44
C LYS A 377 8.47 -16.99 4.99
N PRO A 378 7.50 -17.84 5.46
CA PRO A 378 6.26 -17.37 6.05
C PRO A 378 6.47 -16.39 7.20
N MET A 379 7.26 -16.78 8.20
CA MET A 379 7.50 -15.94 9.38
C MET A 379 8.28 -14.68 9.04
N ARG A 380 9.21 -14.75 8.09
CA ARG A 380 9.93 -13.57 7.57
C ARG A 380 8.95 -12.56 6.93
N THR A 381 8.01 -13.07 6.11
CA THR A 381 7.00 -12.24 5.44
C THR A 381 6.05 -11.58 6.43
N ILE A 382 5.50 -12.35 7.39
CA ILE A 382 4.63 -11.83 8.44
C ILE A 382 5.35 -10.75 9.25
N SER A 383 6.59 -11.00 9.66
CA SER A 383 7.37 -10.04 10.44
C SER A 383 7.62 -8.73 9.67
N LYS A 384 7.91 -8.81 8.36
CA LYS A 384 8.06 -7.63 7.50
C LYS A 384 6.75 -6.83 7.41
N LEU A 385 5.61 -7.50 7.25
CA LEU A 385 4.30 -6.85 7.25
C LEU A 385 4.01 -6.12 8.57
N MET A 386 4.27 -6.77 9.69
CA MET A 386 4.04 -6.19 11.02
C MET A 386 4.92 -4.97 11.27
N LEU A 387 6.21 -5.05 10.94
CA LEU A 387 7.14 -3.93 11.08
C LEU A 387 6.71 -2.71 10.27
N ASN A 388 6.34 -2.90 9.00
CA ASN A 388 6.06 -1.79 8.09
C ASN A 388 4.65 -1.20 8.24
N SER A 389 3.72 -1.89 8.94
CA SER A 389 2.31 -1.47 8.99
C SER A 389 1.94 -0.62 10.20
N LEU A 390 2.80 -0.51 11.22
CA LEU A 390 2.43 0.14 12.48
C LEU A 390 2.34 1.67 12.35
N TYR A 391 3.36 2.32 11.78
CA TYR A 391 3.42 3.79 11.77
C TYR A 391 2.23 4.42 11.02
N GLY A 392 1.79 3.80 9.92
CA GLY A 392 0.67 4.28 9.13
C GLY A 392 -0.64 4.41 9.90
N LYS A 393 -0.81 3.66 10.99
CA LYS A 393 -1.97 3.80 11.87
C LYS A 393 -2.01 5.13 12.61
N PHE A 394 -0.86 5.65 13.00
CA PHE A 394 -0.77 6.95 13.67
C PHE A 394 -1.05 8.12 12.71
N ALA A 395 -0.80 7.93 11.42
CA ALA A 395 -0.99 8.95 10.38
C ALA A 395 -2.35 8.90 9.67
N LEU A 396 -3.24 7.95 10.03
CA LEU A 396 -4.56 7.85 9.40
C LEU A 396 -5.33 9.17 9.48
N ASN A 397 -5.95 9.55 8.34
CA ASN A 397 -6.85 10.68 8.31
C ASN A 397 -8.14 10.33 9.08
N PRO A 398 -8.53 11.11 10.11
CA PRO A 398 -9.77 10.89 10.83
C PRO A 398 -11.01 11.22 9.98
N ASN A 399 -10.87 12.16 9.04
CA ASN A 399 -11.94 12.54 8.14
C ASN A 399 -12.03 11.53 7.01
N VAL A 400 -13.09 10.75 7.01
CA VAL A 400 -13.33 9.68 6.06
C VAL A 400 -14.68 9.86 5.39
N GLN A 401 -14.74 9.42 4.14
CA GLN A 401 -15.97 9.37 3.37
C GLN A 401 -16.08 8.01 2.72
N SER A 402 -17.27 7.44 2.73
CA SER A 402 -17.53 6.12 2.13
C SER A 402 -18.34 6.28 0.84
N LYS A 403 -18.10 5.40 -0.12
CA LYS A 403 -18.96 5.24 -1.29
C LYS A 403 -20.14 4.34 -0.95
N TYR A 404 -21.33 4.78 -1.32
CA TYR A 404 -22.61 4.07 -1.15
C TYR A 404 -23.07 3.54 -2.50
N PRO A 405 -23.21 2.21 -2.65
CA PRO A 405 -23.71 1.62 -3.88
C PRO A 405 -25.20 1.86 -4.06
N TYR A 406 -25.65 1.98 -5.30
CA TYR A 406 -27.05 1.97 -5.70
C TYR A 406 -27.20 1.40 -7.10
N LEU A 407 -28.35 0.82 -7.41
CA LEU A 407 -28.67 0.36 -8.75
C LEU A 407 -29.29 1.52 -9.54
N GLY A 408 -28.70 1.88 -10.68
CA GLY A 408 -29.21 2.90 -11.57
C GLY A 408 -30.41 2.41 -12.39
N GLU A 409 -31.09 3.34 -13.08
CA GLU A 409 -32.18 3.03 -14.01
C GLU A 409 -31.68 2.21 -15.23
N ASP A 410 -30.39 2.32 -15.53
CA ASP A 410 -29.65 1.55 -16.54
C ASP A 410 -29.33 0.10 -16.10
N ASN A 411 -29.80 -0.32 -14.93
CA ASN A 411 -29.48 -1.61 -14.30
C ASN A 411 -27.97 -1.83 -14.03
N ILE A 412 -27.20 -0.77 -13.85
CA ILE A 412 -25.78 -0.83 -13.49
C ILE A 412 -25.60 -0.39 -12.05
N VAL A 413 -24.65 -0.99 -11.34
CA VAL A 413 -24.27 -0.56 -9.98
C VAL A 413 -23.43 0.71 -10.06
N HIS A 414 -23.93 1.76 -9.46
CA HIS A 414 -23.28 3.05 -9.35
C HIS A 414 -22.93 3.37 -7.90
N TYR A 415 -22.11 4.42 -7.70
CA TYR A 415 -21.66 4.84 -6.40
C TYR A 415 -21.85 6.35 -6.21
N ARG A 416 -22.37 6.72 -5.05
CA ARG A 416 -22.40 8.11 -4.58
C ARG A 416 -21.57 8.23 -3.31
N LEU A 417 -21.01 9.41 -3.07
CA LEU A 417 -20.35 9.70 -1.81
C LEU A 417 -21.39 9.83 -0.70
N GLY A 418 -21.16 9.14 0.39
CA GLY A 418 -21.91 9.31 1.63
C GLY A 418 -21.50 10.59 2.37
N PRO A 419 -22.07 10.87 3.54
CA PRO A 419 -21.65 11.98 4.36
C PRO A 419 -20.18 11.83 4.81
N GLN A 420 -19.54 12.95 5.04
CA GLN A 420 -18.22 12.97 5.69
C GLN A 420 -18.39 12.59 7.15
N GLU A 421 -17.58 11.65 7.62
CA GLU A 421 -17.53 11.19 9.00
C GLU A 421 -16.16 11.52 9.58
N THR A 422 -16.12 12.04 10.80
CA THR A 422 -14.88 12.22 11.53
C THR A 422 -14.75 11.10 12.56
N ARG A 423 -13.71 10.29 12.42
CA ARG A 423 -13.32 9.23 13.36
C ARG A 423 -12.35 9.80 14.38
N GLU A 424 -12.30 9.19 15.54
CA GLU A 424 -11.30 9.55 16.54
C GLU A 424 -9.89 9.26 15.97
N PRO A 425 -9.01 10.29 15.86
CA PRO A 425 -7.64 10.10 15.44
C PRO A 425 -6.85 9.31 16.49
N ILE A 426 -5.81 8.58 16.07
CA ILE A 426 -4.95 7.89 17.03
C ILE A 426 -3.97 8.88 17.66
N TYR A 427 -2.98 9.32 16.92
CA TYR A 427 -2.03 10.32 17.39
C TYR A 427 -1.12 10.76 16.24
N ILE A 428 -1.57 11.69 15.44
CA ILE A 428 -0.87 12.19 14.23
C ILE A 428 0.55 12.72 14.51
N PRO A 429 0.91 13.28 15.70
CA PRO A 429 2.27 13.71 15.94
C PRO A 429 3.31 12.63 15.69
N VAL A 430 3.08 11.38 16.12
CA VAL A 430 3.98 10.25 15.81
C VAL A 430 4.12 10.06 14.29
N GLY A 431 3.01 10.00 13.56
CA GLY A 431 3.04 9.82 12.10
C GLY A 431 3.86 10.89 11.39
N THR A 432 3.70 12.15 11.82
CA THR A 432 4.41 13.31 11.27
C THR A 432 5.92 13.22 11.53
N PHE A 433 6.33 12.95 12.77
CA PHE A 433 7.75 12.88 13.12
C PHE A 433 8.45 11.64 12.54
N VAL A 434 7.76 10.50 12.44
CA VAL A 434 8.32 9.31 11.78
C VAL A 434 8.67 9.60 10.33
N THR A 435 7.77 10.24 9.59
CA THR A 435 8.05 10.60 8.20
C THR A 435 9.08 11.73 8.07
N SER A 436 9.14 12.65 9.01
CA SER A 436 10.17 13.70 9.04
C SER A 436 11.56 13.12 9.22
N TRP A 437 11.77 12.23 10.19
CA TRP A 437 13.04 11.54 10.39
C TRP A 437 13.42 10.65 9.19
N ALA A 438 12.43 10.01 8.54
CA ALA A 438 12.67 9.24 7.33
C ALA A 438 13.18 10.14 6.19
N ARG A 439 12.53 11.28 5.95
CA ARG A 439 13.00 12.29 4.99
C ARG A 439 14.39 12.83 5.33
N TYR A 440 14.61 13.15 6.59
CA TYR A 440 15.91 13.61 7.07
C TYR A 440 17.02 12.62 6.70
N LYS A 441 16.82 11.33 6.99
CA LYS A 441 17.80 10.29 6.65
C LYS A 441 18.05 10.21 5.15
N THR A 442 17.00 10.14 4.34
CA THR A 442 17.13 9.99 2.88
C THR A 442 17.75 11.23 2.25
N ILE A 443 17.30 12.44 2.63
CA ILE A 443 17.80 13.70 2.07
C ILE A 443 19.27 13.94 2.46
N THR A 444 19.61 13.77 3.75
CA THR A 444 20.99 13.96 4.21
C THR A 444 21.94 12.94 3.61
N SER A 445 21.49 11.70 3.41
CA SER A 445 22.27 10.67 2.72
C SER A 445 22.48 11.03 1.25
N ALA A 446 21.43 11.42 0.54
CA ALA A 446 21.50 11.86 -0.86
C ALA A 446 22.42 13.10 -1.01
N GLN A 447 22.35 14.05 -0.05
CA GLN A 447 23.21 15.24 -0.06
C GLN A 447 24.70 14.90 0.14
N LYS A 448 25.04 13.90 0.94
CA LYS A 448 26.42 13.43 1.13
C LYS A 448 27.05 12.86 -0.15
N VAL A 449 26.23 12.39 -1.08
CA VAL A 449 26.63 11.78 -2.35
C VAL A 449 26.07 12.55 -3.55
N PHE A 450 25.88 13.85 -3.41
CA PHE A 450 25.17 14.71 -4.35
C PHE A 450 25.75 14.68 -5.78
N ASP A 451 27.05 14.59 -5.92
CA ASP A 451 27.77 14.47 -7.18
C ASP A 451 27.41 13.22 -7.99
N ARG A 452 26.93 12.17 -7.32
CA ARG A 452 26.53 10.89 -7.90
C ARG A 452 25.02 10.67 -7.88
N PHE A 453 24.25 11.55 -7.21
CA PHE A 453 22.85 11.35 -6.90
C PHE A 453 21.94 11.52 -8.12
N ILE A 454 21.23 10.44 -8.48
CA ILE A 454 20.25 10.40 -9.58
C ILE A 454 18.83 10.55 -9.05
N TYR A 455 18.41 9.62 -8.18
CA TYR A 455 17.03 9.46 -7.78
C TYR A 455 16.90 8.92 -6.36
N ALA A 456 15.86 9.33 -5.66
CA ALA A 456 15.46 8.77 -4.38
C ALA A 456 13.96 8.42 -4.38
N ASP A 457 13.60 7.32 -3.73
CA ASP A 457 12.20 6.98 -3.44
C ASP A 457 12.05 6.43 -2.03
N THR A 458 11.74 7.30 -1.10
CA THR A 458 11.48 6.99 0.31
C THR A 458 12.68 6.37 1.03
N ASP A 459 13.01 5.13 0.76
CA ASP A 459 14.05 4.30 1.37
C ASP A 459 15.14 3.86 0.39
N SER A 460 15.07 4.28 -0.88
CA SER A 460 16.07 3.94 -1.89
C SER A 460 16.83 5.15 -2.43
N LEU A 461 18.09 4.92 -2.84
CA LEU A 461 18.94 5.87 -3.56
C LEU A 461 19.52 5.20 -4.80
N HIS A 462 19.47 5.89 -5.93
CA HIS A 462 20.10 5.51 -7.18
C HIS A 462 21.27 6.46 -7.45
N LEU A 463 22.46 5.91 -7.64
CA LEU A 463 23.71 6.66 -7.76
C LEU A 463 24.45 6.26 -9.03
N VAL A 464 25.12 7.22 -9.66
CA VAL A 464 26.09 6.95 -10.76
C VAL A 464 27.33 6.27 -10.18
N GLY A 465 27.88 5.30 -10.93
CA GLY A 465 29.07 4.53 -10.57
C GLY A 465 28.75 3.38 -9.61
N THR A 466 29.54 2.34 -9.67
CA THR A 466 29.29 1.05 -9.02
C THR A 466 29.91 0.91 -7.62
N ASN A 467 30.85 1.80 -7.26
CA ASN A 467 31.51 1.72 -5.95
C ASN A 467 30.54 2.11 -4.84
N PRO A 468 30.48 1.33 -3.73
CA PRO A 468 29.74 1.73 -2.54
C PRO A 468 30.19 3.11 -2.04
N PRO A 469 29.29 3.99 -1.62
CA PRO A 469 29.65 5.30 -1.07
C PRO A 469 30.29 5.15 0.31
N GLU A 470 31.49 5.73 0.49
CA GLU A 470 32.21 5.69 1.77
C GLU A 470 31.56 6.53 2.88
N ASN A 471 30.71 7.51 2.49
CA ASN A 471 30.08 8.45 3.40
C ASN A 471 28.73 7.95 3.96
N LEU A 472 28.31 6.72 3.62
CA LEU A 472 27.06 6.11 4.10
C LEU A 472 27.37 4.82 4.86
N ASP A 473 26.62 4.59 5.92
CA ASP A 473 26.70 3.35 6.70
C ASP A 473 26.06 2.20 5.90
N ILE A 474 26.87 1.29 5.39
CA ILE A 474 26.45 0.14 4.57
C ILE A 474 26.48 -1.12 5.42
N SER A 475 25.36 -1.85 5.44
CA SER A 475 25.23 -3.16 6.11
C SER A 475 24.08 -3.96 5.49
N ASP A 476 24.28 -5.25 5.27
CA ASP A 476 23.23 -6.12 4.74
C ASP A 476 22.10 -6.43 5.75
N THR A 477 22.35 -6.28 7.03
CA THR A 477 21.46 -6.78 8.08
C THR A 477 21.09 -5.76 9.16
N GLU A 478 21.92 -4.74 9.36
CA GLU A 478 21.73 -3.79 10.44
C GLU A 478 20.56 -2.85 10.17
N LEU A 479 19.67 -2.72 11.15
CA LEU A 479 18.47 -1.89 11.06
C LEU A 479 18.83 -0.43 10.81
N GLY A 480 18.28 0.15 9.75
CA GLY A 480 18.50 1.54 9.38
C GLY A 480 19.78 1.82 8.60
N CYS A 481 20.69 0.85 8.41
CA CYS A 481 21.82 1.02 7.50
C CYS A 481 21.36 0.89 6.05
N TRP A 482 22.11 1.50 5.14
CA TRP A 482 21.94 1.31 3.71
C TRP A 482 22.45 -0.08 3.32
N LYS A 483 21.78 -0.71 2.39
CA LYS A 483 22.16 -1.98 1.79
C LYS A 483 22.30 -1.79 0.28
N ILE A 484 23.29 -2.43 -0.33
CA ILE A 484 23.37 -2.52 -1.79
C ILE A 484 22.25 -3.48 -2.24
N GLU A 485 21.30 -2.96 -3.01
CA GLU A 485 20.19 -3.77 -3.55
C GLU A 485 20.56 -4.35 -4.90
N SER A 486 21.09 -3.54 -5.80
CA SER A 486 21.49 -3.96 -7.15
C SER A 486 22.54 -3.03 -7.75
N HIS A 487 23.11 -3.50 -8.86
CA HIS A 487 23.93 -2.70 -9.76
C HIS A 487 23.27 -2.70 -11.13
N PHE A 488 23.31 -1.57 -11.82
CA PHE A 488 22.80 -1.48 -13.19
C PHE A 488 23.89 -1.05 -14.17
N ARG A 489 23.82 -1.57 -15.40
CA ARG A 489 24.68 -1.21 -16.51
C ARG A 489 24.32 0.14 -17.11
N ARG A 490 23.03 0.41 -17.18
CA ARG A 490 22.44 1.68 -17.64
C ARG A 490 21.05 1.86 -17.06
N ALA A 491 20.60 3.12 -16.95
CA ALA A 491 19.27 3.45 -16.48
C ALA A 491 18.70 4.64 -17.29
N ARG A 492 17.36 4.76 -17.31
CA ARG A 492 16.64 5.91 -17.86
C ARG A 492 15.50 6.29 -16.96
N PHE A 493 15.53 7.51 -16.44
CA PHE A 493 14.50 8.06 -15.56
C PHE A 493 13.67 9.08 -16.32
N LEU A 494 12.36 8.81 -16.51
CA LEU A 494 11.45 9.74 -17.17
C LEU A 494 10.88 10.75 -16.17
N ARG A 495 10.45 10.24 -15.01
CA ARG A 495 9.94 11.01 -13.88
C ARG A 495 10.03 10.16 -12.62
N GLN A 496 9.64 10.75 -11.49
CA GLN A 496 9.52 10.00 -10.25
C GLN A 496 8.63 8.77 -10.43
N LYS A 497 9.07 7.63 -9.90
CA LYS A 497 8.39 6.33 -10.00
C LYS A 497 8.14 5.86 -11.44
N SER A 498 8.93 6.34 -12.41
CA SER A 498 8.84 5.88 -13.81
C SER A 498 10.23 5.87 -14.44
N TYR A 499 10.86 4.70 -14.42
CA TYR A 499 12.21 4.47 -14.92
C TYR A 499 12.43 3.01 -15.32
N VAL A 500 13.48 2.77 -16.07
CA VAL A 500 14.00 1.45 -16.42
C VAL A 500 15.47 1.35 -16.11
N GLU A 501 15.92 0.16 -15.71
CA GLU A 501 17.30 -0.16 -15.38
C GLU A 501 17.66 -1.52 -15.97
N ASP A 502 18.82 -1.62 -16.66
CA ASP A 502 19.43 -2.90 -17.02
C ASP A 502 20.23 -3.38 -15.80
N GLU A 503 19.61 -4.14 -14.91
CA GLU A 503 20.26 -4.66 -13.70
C GLU A 503 21.17 -5.85 -14.03
N TYR A 504 22.37 -5.86 -13.46
CA TYR A 504 23.27 -7.01 -13.51
C TYR A 504 22.72 -8.16 -12.67
N CYS A 505 22.73 -9.36 -13.23
CA CYS A 505 22.28 -10.58 -12.58
C CYS A 505 23.22 -11.73 -12.82
N ASP A 506 23.34 -12.63 -11.85
CA ASP A 506 24.04 -13.90 -12.05
C ASP A 506 23.23 -14.84 -12.97
N ILE A 507 23.91 -15.78 -13.62
CA ILE A 507 23.28 -16.71 -14.57
C ILE A 507 22.15 -17.52 -13.90
N GLU A 508 22.36 -17.95 -12.65
CA GLU A 508 21.34 -18.68 -11.88
C GLU A 508 20.07 -17.83 -11.63
N ASP A 509 20.25 -16.53 -11.37
CA ASP A 509 19.13 -15.60 -11.18
C ASP A 509 18.41 -15.30 -12.50
N ILE A 510 19.13 -15.28 -13.64
CA ILE A 510 18.55 -15.15 -14.97
C ILE A 510 17.69 -16.40 -15.31
N GLU A 511 18.21 -17.61 -15.08
CA GLU A 511 17.44 -18.83 -15.31
C GLU A 511 16.18 -18.89 -14.45
N LYS A 512 16.29 -18.50 -13.20
CA LYS A 512 15.14 -18.38 -12.30
C LYS A 512 14.15 -17.30 -12.77
N TYR A 513 14.64 -16.16 -13.25
CA TYR A 513 13.78 -15.10 -13.78
C TYR A 513 12.99 -15.58 -15.00
N ILE A 514 13.61 -16.33 -15.93
CA ILE A 514 12.95 -16.94 -17.09
C ILE A 514 11.82 -17.87 -16.64
N ASN A 515 12.12 -18.77 -15.69
CA ASN A 515 11.15 -19.71 -15.18
C ASN A 515 9.97 -19.02 -14.47
N ASP A 516 10.26 -17.96 -13.73
CA ASP A 516 9.24 -17.19 -13.00
C ASP A 516 8.43 -16.24 -13.89
N ASN A 517 8.99 -15.81 -15.04
CA ASN A 517 8.42 -14.80 -15.93
C ASN A 517 8.62 -15.18 -17.41
N PRO A 518 7.99 -16.26 -17.91
CA PRO A 518 8.20 -16.75 -19.29
C PRO A 518 7.83 -15.70 -20.36
N ASP A 519 6.92 -14.79 -20.06
CA ASP A 519 6.50 -13.70 -20.98
C ASP A 519 7.50 -12.53 -21.06
N LEU A 520 8.53 -12.50 -20.20
CA LEU A 520 9.50 -11.39 -20.07
C LEU A 520 10.92 -11.77 -20.56
N VAL A 521 11.04 -12.81 -21.37
CA VAL A 521 12.34 -13.27 -21.93
C VAL A 521 13.03 -12.17 -22.76
N ASN A 522 12.24 -11.29 -23.38
CA ASN A 522 12.73 -10.13 -24.12
C ASN A 522 13.40 -9.05 -23.25
N HIS A 523 13.31 -9.14 -21.93
CA HIS A 523 13.98 -8.25 -20.98
C HIS A 523 15.41 -8.72 -20.65
N ILE A 524 15.81 -9.90 -21.13
CA ILE A 524 17.10 -10.50 -20.78
C ILE A 524 18.11 -10.17 -21.86
N ASP A 525 19.26 -9.67 -21.44
CA ASP A 525 20.46 -9.51 -22.27
C ASP A 525 21.54 -10.48 -21.77
N LEU A 526 21.63 -11.65 -22.39
CA LEU A 526 22.63 -12.66 -22.05
C LEU A 526 24.07 -12.23 -22.37
N ASN A 527 24.28 -11.29 -23.29
CA ASN A 527 25.62 -10.79 -23.62
C ASN A 527 26.20 -9.92 -22.50
N ASN A 528 25.34 -9.22 -21.79
CA ASN A 528 25.72 -8.34 -20.69
C ASN A 528 25.35 -8.90 -19.31
N ASN A 529 24.70 -10.05 -19.23
CA ASN A 529 24.14 -10.63 -18.00
C ASN A 529 23.26 -9.63 -17.27
N THR A 530 22.30 -9.03 -17.98
CA THR A 530 21.39 -8.05 -17.39
C THR A 530 19.93 -8.41 -17.63
N ILE A 531 19.07 -7.92 -16.74
CA ILE A 531 17.63 -7.98 -16.84
C ILE A 531 17.08 -6.55 -16.83
N LEU A 532 16.24 -6.20 -17.80
CA LEU A 532 15.54 -4.92 -17.84
C LEU A 532 14.47 -4.88 -16.75
N LYS A 533 14.74 -4.14 -15.70
CA LYS A 533 13.79 -3.88 -14.62
C LYS A 533 12.96 -2.64 -14.94
N ILE A 534 11.66 -2.73 -14.77
CA ILE A 534 10.71 -1.66 -15.06
C ILE A 534 10.05 -1.22 -13.76
N THR A 535 10.16 0.06 -13.46
CA THR A 535 9.38 0.71 -12.42
C THR A 535 8.54 1.79 -13.06
N CYS A 536 7.22 1.63 -13.08
CA CYS A 536 6.34 2.63 -13.66
C CYS A 536 5.02 2.73 -12.88
N ALA A 537 4.87 3.80 -12.11
CA ALA A 537 3.65 4.03 -11.33
C ALA A 537 2.41 4.11 -12.23
N GLY A 538 1.44 3.23 -11.95
CA GLY A 538 0.18 3.13 -12.68
C GLY A 538 0.22 2.26 -13.95
N MET A 539 1.38 1.70 -14.31
CA MET A 539 1.50 0.69 -15.35
C MET A 539 1.31 -0.70 -14.73
N PRO A 540 0.32 -1.49 -15.15
CA PRO A 540 0.19 -2.88 -14.73
C PRO A 540 1.35 -3.75 -15.22
N SER A 541 1.72 -4.78 -14.46
CA SER A 541 2.79 -5.72 -14.87
C SER A 541 2.50 -6.45 -16.18
N SER A 542 1.23 -6.64 -16.53
CA SER A 542 0.79 -7.18 -17.83
C SER A 542 1.24 -6.35 -19.05
N CYS A 543 1.58 -5.07 -18.84
CA CYS A 543 2.16 -4.22 -19.89
C CYS A 543 3.66 -4.47 -20.09
N TYR A 544 4.36 -5.02 -19.11
CA TYR A 544 5.83 -5.09 -19.11
C TYR A 544 6.39 -5.87 -20.30
N LYS A 545 5.73 -6.94 -20.72
CA LYS A 545 6.14 -7.72 -21.89
C LYS A 545 6.21 -6.93 -23.22
N TYR A 546 5.55 -5.78 -23.27
CA TYR A 546 5.59 -4.87 -24.43
C TYR A 546 6.60 -3.74 -24.26
N VAL A 547 7.23 -3.61 -23.08
CA VAL A 547 8.23 -2.58 -22.80
C VAL A 547 9.61 -3.11 -23.13
N ASN A 548 10.42 -2.25 -23.75
CA ASN A 548 11.85 -2.46 -23.95
C ASN A 548 12.60 -1.13 -23.79
N TRP A 549 13.93 -1.19 -23.85
CA TRP A 549 14.77 -0.01 -23.70
C TRP A 549 14.42 1.11 -24.71
N ASP A 550 14.12 0.77 -25.95
CA ASP A 550 13.96 1.75 -27.03
C ASP A 550 12.60 2.43 -26.98
N ASN A 551 11.55 1.74 -26.51
CA ASN A 551 10.19 2.25 -26.47
C ASN A 551 9.78 2.84 -25.11
N PHE A 552 10.60 2.74 -24.06
CA PHE A 552 10.28 3.38 -22.77
C PHE A 552 10.53 4.89 -22.84
N LYS A 553 9.57 5.61 -23.42
CA LYS A 553 9.62 7.06 -23.68
C LYS A 553 8.26 7.71 -23.44
N ILE A 554 8.28 8.97 -23.01
CA ILE A 554 7.05 9.77 -22.83
C ILE A 554 6.26 9.81 -24.13
N GLY A 555 4.93 9.64 -24.03
CA GLY A 555 4.00 9.61 -25.15
C GLY A 555 3.74 8.22 -25.73
N ASN A 556 4.58 7.23 -25.44
CA ASN A 556 4.37 5.88 -25.94
C ASN A 556 3.25 5.15 -25.19
N GLU A 557 2.59 4.26 -25.91
CA GLU A 557 1.49 3.46 -25.43
C GLU A 557 1.85 1.98 -25.41
N PHE A 558 1.41 1.29 -24.34
CA PHE A 558 1.68 -0.11 -24.11
C PHE A 558 0.37 -0.87 -23.93
N ALA A 559 0.20 -1.97 -24.65
CA ALA A 559 -0.92 -2.89 -24.48
C ALA A 559 -0.85 -3.62 -23.12
N GLY A 560 -1.91 -4.33 -22.76
CA GLY A 560 -1.95 -5.18 -21.57
C GLY A 560 -2.59 -4.54 -20.33
N LYS A 561 -2.95 -3.25 -20.38
CA LYS A 561 -3.76 -2.64 -19.33
C LYS A 561 -5.21 -3.04 -19.49
N LEU A 562 -5.85 -3.40 -18.39
CA LEU A 562 -7.26 -3.67 -18.33
C LEU A 562 -7.99 -2.51 -17.65
N LYS A 563 -9.06 -2.02 -18.27
CA LYS A 563 -9.94 -1.00 -17.71
C LYS A 563 -11.24 -1.67 -17.24
N ILE A 564 -11.62 -1.41 -16.01
CA ILE A 564 -12.91 -1.83 -15.46
C ILE A 564 -14.02 -1.05 -16.16
N SER A 565 -14.99 -1.76 -16.74
CA SER A 565 -16.24 -1.22 -17.26
C SER A 565 -17.41 -1.82 -16.49
N HIS A 566 -18.20 -0.96 -15.86
CA HIS A 566 -19.43 -1.39 -15.19
C HIS A 566 -20.51 -1.66 -16.22
N THR A 567 -21.20 -2.78 -16.07
CA THR A 567 -22.27 -3.21 -16.97
C THR A 567 -23.37 -3.92 -16.19
N THR A 568 -24.45 -4.27 -16.86
CA THR A 568 -25.50 -5.12 -16.30
C THR A 568 -24.90 -6.48 -15.93
N GLY A 569 -25.09 -6.92 -14.70
CA GLY A 569 -24.50 -8.18 -14.21
C GLY A 569 -23.28 -7.98 -13.29
N GLY A 570 -22.50 -6.91 -13.47
CA GLY A 570 -21.30 -6.65 -12.69
C GLY A 570 -20.31 -5.75 -13.42
N ILE A 571 -19.10 -6.25 -13.64
CA ILE A 571 -18.03 -5.54 -14.36
C ILE A 571 -17.34 -6.46 -15.36
N VAL A 572 -16.85 -5.86 -16.44
CA VAL A 572 -15.95 -6.51 -17.40
C VAL A 572 -14.61 -5.77 -17.45
N LEU A 573 -13.57 -6.49 -17.81
CA LEU A 573 -12.24 -5.93 -18.01
C LEU A 573 -12.00 -5.76 -19.50
N LEU A 574 -11.89 -4.51 -19.96
CA LEU A 574 -11.67 -4.15 -21.35
C LEU A 574 -10.21 -3.80 -21.58
N ASP A 575 -9.67 -4.27 -22.70
CA ASP A 575 -8.33 -3.91 -23.14
C ASP A 575 -8.22 -2.39 -23.30
N SER A 576 -7.17 -1.80 -22.77
CA SER A 576 -6.88 -0.36 -22.85
C SER A 576 -5.37 -0.17 -22.90
N PRO A 577 -4.86 0.80 -23.65
CA PRO A 577 -3.44 1.12 -23.62
C PRO A 577 -3.06 1.82 -22.31
N HIS A 578 -1.81 1.62 -21.89
CA HIS A 578 -1.18 2.46 -20.88
C HIS A 578 -0.27 3.46 -21.59
N THR A 579 -0.53 4.75 -21.41
CA THR A 579 0.28 5.83 -22.01
C THR A 579 1.27 6.36 -20.96
N LEU A 580 2.57 6.40 -21.30
CA LEU A 580 3.58 7.07 -20.48
C LEU A 580 3.38 8.59 -20.59
N ARG A 581 3.03 9.21 -19.47
CA ARG A 581 2.78 10.66 -19.37
C ARG A 581 3.93 11.34 -18.63
N GLU A 582 4.12 12.64 -18.91
CA GLU A 582 5.03 13.49 -18.14
C GLU A 582 4.72 13.55 -16.65
#